data_243c4b42a6b6b69c87bba0cc335d3b48
#
_entry.id   243c4b42a6b6b69c87bba0cc335d3b48
#
_cell.length_a   1.000
_cell.length_b   1.000
_cell.length_c   1.000
_cell.angle_alpha   90.00
_cell.angle_beta   90.00
_cell.angle_gamma   90.00
#
_symmetry.space_group_name_H-M   'P 1'
#
loop_
_entity.id
_entity.type
_entity.pdbx_description
1 polymer ?
#
loop_
_entity_poly.entity_id
_entity_poly.type
_entity_poly.pdbx_seq_one_letter_code
_entity_poly.pdbx_strand_id
1 'polypeptide(L)'
;MIRPFALVPMLALCLVASAAAAADPIDSAWPEVARAQDGDCELSVTGNGRFYRIAASGLGADAAGRFFLSNGDMKPLDWSIRAAGDGGFTRYYLPFRWHRDGGEVLVAVESARCSVSTTFAWKRVEVVVH
;
A
#
# COMPACT_ATOMS: atom_id res chain seq x y z
N MET A 1 -11.83 68.85 -5.21
CA MET A 1 -11.73 67.97 -4.02
C MET A 1 -11.85 66.54 -4.51
N ILE A 2 -10.74 65.80 -4.45
CA ILE A 2 -10.70 64.40 -4.84
C ILE A 2 -10.95 63.58 -3.58
N ARG A 3 -12.02 62.82 -3.59
CA ARG A 3 -12.25 61.84 -2.51
C ARG A 3 -11.42 60.58 -2.75
N PRO A 4 -10.62 60.11 -1.81
CA PRO A 4 -9.96 58.84 -1.97
C PRO A 4 -10.98 57.72 -1.87
N PHE A 5 -11.11 56.96 -2.93
CA PHE A 5 -11.83 55.69 -2.87
C PHE A 5 -10.99 54.70 -2.10
N ALA A 6 -11.47 54.31 -0.93
CA ALA A 6 -10.86 53.19 -0.21
C ALA A 6 -11.24 51.93 -0.95
N LEU A 7 -10.27 51.34 -1.63
CA LEU A 7 -10.34 49.98 -2.16
C LEU A 7 -10.30 49.04 -0.95
N VAL A 8 -11.44 48.44 -0.63
CA VAL A 8 -11.49 47.35 0.32
C VAL A 8 -10.99 46.09 -0.42
N PRO A 9 -9.86 45.48 -0.02
CA PRO A 9 -9.48 44.21 -0.62
C PRO A 9 -10.47 43.15 -0.15
N MET A 10 -11.25 42.64 -1.07
CA MET A 10 -12.05 41.47 -0.86
C MET A 10 -11.09 40.27 -0.70
N LEU A 11 -10.84 39.85 0.53
CA LEU A 11 -10.14 38.60 0.82
C LEU A 11 -11.08 37.47 0.37
N ALA A 12 -10.80 36.92 -0.80
CA ALA A 12 -11.40 35.67 -1.22
C ALA A 12 -10.82 34.55 -0.36
N LEU A 13 -11.59 34.13 0.64
CA LEU A 13 -11.25 32.95 1.42
C LEU A 13 -11.46 31.73 0.53
N CYS A 14 -10.40 31.23 -0.10
CA CYS A 14 -10.42 29.93 -0.76
C CYS A 14 -10.50 28.85 0.32
N LEU A 15 -11.69 28.40 0.62
CA LEU A 15 -11.90 27.18 1.37
C LEU A 15 -11.49 26.00 0.48
N VAL A 16 -10.25 25.55 0.64
CA VAL A 16 -9.81 24.28 0.08
C VAL A 16 -10.42 23.19 0.95
N ALA A 17 -11.54 22.64 0.53
CA ALA A 17 -12.07 21.44 1.13
C ALA A 17 -11.14 20.27 0.75
N SER A 18 -10.27 19.87 1.66
CA SER A 18 -9.56 18.60 1.54
C SER A 18 -10.59 17.49 1.71
N ALA A 19 -11.01 16.88 0.59
CA ALA A 19 -11.74 15.63 0.67
C ALA A 19 -10.79 14.59 1.23
N ALA A 20 -10.89 14.29 2.52
CA ALA A 20 -10.24 13.13 3.09
C ALA A 20 -10.84 11.90 2.40
N ALA A 21 -10.04 11.21 1.57
CA ALA A 21 -10.43 9.91 1.06
C ALA A 21 -10.77 9.04 2.28
N ALA A 22 -12.00 8.55 2.34
CA ALA A 22 -12.40 7.63 3.40
C ALA A 22 -11.54 6.38 3.27
N ALA A 23 -10.56 6.21 4.16
CA ALA A 23 -9.82 4.97 4.26
C ALA A 23 -10.81 3.84 4.57
N ASP A 24 -10.65 2.69 3.91
CA ASP A 24 -11.43 1.51 4.22
C ASP A 24 -11.28 1.22 5.72
N PRO A 25 -12.37 1.17 6.51
CA PRO A 25 -12.28 0.95 7.95
C PRO A 25 -11.61 -0.37 8.32
N ILE A 26 -11.54 -1.35 7.42
CA ILE A 26 -10.83 -2.61 7.64
C ILE A 26 -9.32 -2.38 7.68
N ASP A 27 -8.80 -1.48 6.84
CA ASP A 27 -7.36 -1.25 6.68
C ASP A 27 -6.81 -0.12 7.56
N SER A 28 -7.67 0.79 8.03
CA SER A 28 -7.26 2.02 8.71
C SER A 28 -6.56 1.80 10.06
N ALA A 29 -6.77 0.63 10.69
CA ALA A 29 -6.19 0.27 11.99
C ALA A 29 -4.99 -0.68 11.87
N TRP A 30 -4.61 -1.13 10.68
CA TRP A 30 -3.51 -2.07 10.53
C TRP A 30 -2.16 -1.35 10.49
N PRO A 31 -1.24 -1.71 11.38
CA PRO A 31 0.09 -1.11 11.36
C PRO A 31 0.86 -1.48 10.09
N GLU A 32 1.69 -0.56 9.63
CA GLU A 32 2.66 -0.84 8.57
C GLU A 32 3.79 -1.71 9.13
N VAL A 33 4.08 -2.80 8.44
CA VAL A 33 5.12 -3.77 8.84
C VAL A 33 6.32 -3.74 7.91
N ALA A 34 6.18 -3.23 6.70
CA ALA A 34 7.27 -3.08 5.75
C ALA A 34 6.95 -2.00 4.71
N ARG A 35 7.99 -1.36 4.19
CA ARG A 35 7.89 -0.37 3.14
C ARG A 35 9.16 -0.36 2.30
N ALA A 36 9.02 -0.15 1.00
CA ALA A 36 10.12 0.08 0.08
C ALA A 36 9.69 1.07 -1.00
N GLN A 37 10.66 1.74 -1.59
CA GLN A 37 10.45 2.70 -2.65
C GLN A 37 11.53 2.55 -3.71
N ASP A 38 11.14 2.67 -4.97
CA ASP A 38 12.03 2.75 -6.12
C ASP A 38 11.49 3.79 -7.10
N GLY A 39 12.14 4.95 -7.17
CA GLY A 39 11.65 6.08 -7.95
C GLY A 39 10.26 6.52 -7.49
N ASP A 40 9.31 6.54 -8.42
CA ASP A 40 7.91 6.88 -8.14
C ASP A 40 7.09 5.71 -7.61
N CYS A 41 7.67 4.52 -7.57
CA CYS A 41 7.00 3.32 -7.10
C CYS A 41 7.20 3.12 -5.61
N GLU A 42 6.13 2.76 -4.94
CA GLU A 42 6.12 2.48 -3.51
C GLU A 42 5.44 1.16 -3.25
N LEU A 43 6.02 0.36 -2.37
CA LEU A 43 5.47 -0.89 -1.89
C LEU A 43 5.31 -0.79 -0.39
N SER A 44 4.11 -1.04 0.11
CA SER A 44 3.83 -1.08 1.55
C SER A 44 3.11 -2.36 1.92
N VAL A 45 3.42 -2.86 3.10
CA VAL A 45 2.73 -4.01 3.70
C VAL A 45 2.19 -3.57 5.06
N THR A 46 0.89 -3.69 5.22
CA THR A 46 0.21 -3.49 6.49
C THR A 46 -0.38 -4.81 6.96
N GLY A 47 -0.49 -5.02 8.25
CA GLY A 47 -0.99 -6.28 8.76
C GLY A 47 -1.55 -6.17 10.18
N ASN A 48 -2.51 -7.04 10.48
CA ASN A 48 -3.12 -7.16 11.80
C ASN A 48 -2.61 -8.38 12.60
N GLY A 49 -1.55 -9.04 12.11
CA GLY A 49 -1.02 -10.25 12.69
C GLY A 49 -1.61 -11.54 12.11
N ARG A 50 -2.70 -11.45 11.34
CA ARG A 50 -3.34 -12.59 10.65
C ARG A 50 -3.36 -12.38 9.16
N PHE A 51 -3.83 -11.22 8.72
CA PHE A 51 -3.90 -10.83 7.32
C PHE A 51 -2.91 -9.71 7.07
N TYR A 52 -2.37 -9.72 5.86
CA TYR A 52 -1.46 -8.70 5.39
C TYR A 52 -2.02 -8.11 4.09
N ARG A 53 -1.97 -6.80 4.01
CA ARG A 53 -2.33 -6.06 2.80
C ARG A 53 -1.05 -5.59 2.13
N ILE A 54 -0.81 -6.07 0.92
CA ILE A 54 0.33 -5.69 0.09
C ILE A 54 -0.19 -4.69 -0.92
N ALA A 55 0.33 -3.48 -0.88
CA ALA A 55 -0.10 -2.39 -1.75
C ALA A 55 1.09 -1.77 -2.48
N ALA A 56 1.01 -1.72 -3.78
CA ALA A 56 1.97 -1.02 -4.63
C ALA A 56 1.29 0.18 -5.30
N SER A 57 2.05 1.23 -5.51
CA SER A 57 1.61 2.44 -6.21
C SER A 57 2.68 2.95 -7.15
N GLY A 58 2.31 3.83 -8.08
CA GLY A 58 3.25 4.43 -9.03
C GLY A 58 3.65 3.52 -10.19
N LEU A 59 2.98 2.37 -10.36
CA LEU A 59 3.32 1.40 -11.41
C LEU A 59 3.01 1.90 -12.83
N GLY A 60 2.16 2.89 -12.95
CA GLY A 60 1.61 3.41 -14.20
C GLY A 60 0.16 2.98 -14.39
N ALA A 61 -0.67 3.89 -14.92
CA ALA A 61 -2.08 3.63 -15.17
C ALA A 61 -2.24 2.42 -16.13
N ASP A 62 -2.99 1.43 -15.70
CA ASP A 62 -3.27 0.20 -16.46
C ASP A 62 -2.00 -0.56 -16.90
N ALA A 63 -0.86 -0.32 -16.25
CA ALA A 63 0.42 -0.90 -16.63
C ALA A 63 0.47 -2.41 -16.38
N ALA A 64 1.03 -3.14 -17.33
CA ALA A 64 1.39 -4.53 -17.13
C ALA A 64 2.59 -4.64 -16.18
N GLY A 65 2.58 -5.65 -15.34
CA GLY A 65 3.66 -5.89 -14.39
C GLY A 65 3.69 -7.33 -13.92
N ARG A 66 4.53 -7.58 -12.93
CA ARG A 66 4.65 -8.88 -12.27
C ARG A 66 4.59 -8.71 -10.77
N PHE A 67 3.91 -9.65 -10.13
CA PHE A 67 3.88 -9.80 -8.69
C PHE A 67 4.55 -11.12 -8.33
N PHE A 68 5.57 -11.03 -7.47
CA PHE A 68 6.29 -12.19 -6.94
C PHE A 68 6.18 -12.21 -5.42
N LEU A 69 5.91 -13.39 -4.87
CA LEU A 69 5.91 -13.58 -3.42
C LEU A 69 6.47 -14.94 -3.08
N SER A 70 7.43 -14.96 -2.18
CA SER A 70 7.96 -16.21 -1.62
C SER A 70 7.79 -16.25 -0.10
N ASN A 71 7.45 -17.41 0.42
CA ASN A 71 7.26 -17.65 1.83
C ASN A 71 8.00 -18.94 2.21
N GLY A 72 9.26 -18.81 2.62
CA GLY A 72 10.13 -19.92 2.95
C GLY A 72 10.30 -20.88 1.77
N ASP A 73 10.07 -22.16 2.01
CA ASP A 73 10.18 -23.24 1.04
C ASP A 73 8.88 -23.53 0.26
N MET A 74 7.82 -22.73 0.47
CA MET A 74 6.62 -22.83 -0.34
C MET A 74 6.92 -22.47 -1.79
N LYS A 75 6.14 -23.06 -2.71
CA LYS A 75 6.21 -22.67 -4.11
C LYS A 75 5.89 -21.17 -4.25
N PRO A 76 6.79 -20.38 -4.85
CA PRO A 76 6.53 -18.95 -5.01
C PRO A 76 5.29 -18.66 -5.86
N LEU A 77 4.63 -17.57 -5.54
CA LEU A 77 3.63 -16.96 -6.40
C LEU A 77 4.36 -16.05 -7.39
N ASP A 78 4.11 -16.24 -8.67
CA ASP A 78 4.69 -15.44 -9.75
C ASP A 78 3.61 -15.17 -10.78
N TRP A 79 3.02 -13.98 -10.71
CA TRP A 79 1.84 -13.64 -11.48
C TRP A 79 2.09 -12.43 -12.37
N SER A 80 1.60 -12.52 -13.60
CA SER A 80 1.39 -11.33 -14.42
C SER A 80 0.20 -10.56 -13.86
N ILE A 81 0.38 -9.27 -13.66
CA ILE A 81 -0.63 -8.38 -13.11
C ILE A 81 -0.86 -7.19 -14.03
N ARG A 82 -1.94 -6.49 -13.79
CA ARG A 82 -2.23 -5.21 -14.40
C ARG A 82 -2.57 -4.22 -13.30
N ALA A 83 -1.88 -3.08 -13.28
CA ALA A 83 -2.17 -2.01 -12.35
C ALA A 83 -3.56 -1.42 -12.64
N ALA A 84 -4.18 -0.86 -11.62
CA ALA A 84 -5.41 -0.11 -11.75
C ALA A 84 -5.21 1.21 -12.52
N GLY A 85 -6.28 1.92 -12.83
CA GLY A 85 -6.23 3.20 -13.54
C GLY A 85 -5.44 4.29 -12.81
N ASP A 86 -5.28 4.18 -11.48
CA ASP A 86 -4.45 5.06 -10.66
C ASP A 86 -2.98 4.60 -10.53
N GLY A 87 -2.61 3.51 -11.19
CA GLY A 87 -1.27 2.92 -11.10
C GLY A 87 -1.03 2.05 -9.87
N GLY A 88 -2.07 1.74 -9.12
CA GLY A 88 -1.99 0.92 -7.90
C GLY A 88 -2.25 -0.56 -8.15
N PHE A 89 -1.78 -1.37 -7.21
CA PHE A 89 -2.07 -2.80 -7.13
C PHE A 89 -2.16 -3.19 -5.66
N THR A 90 -3.17 -3.97 -5.30
CA THR A 90 -3.38 -4.41 -3.92
C THR A 90 -3.68 -5.90 -3.90
N ARG A 91 -3.06 -6.58 -2.95
CA ARG A 91 -3.28 -8.01 -2.68
C ARG A 91 -3.33 -8.25 -1.18
N TYR A 92 -4.30 -9.04 -0.76
CA TYR A 92 -4.34 -9.56 0.60
C TYR A 92 -3.66 -10.92 0.64
N TYR A 93 -2.96 -11.18 1.73
CA TYR A 93 -2.17 -12.40 1.91
C TYR A 93 -2.27 -12.95 3.33
N LEU A 94 -2.45 -14.25 3.41
CA LEU A 94 -2.45 -15.01 4.65
C LEU A 94 -1.22 -15.92 4.66
N PRO A 95 -0.16 -15.58 5.44
CA PRO A 95 1.15 -16.23 5.30
C PRO A 95 1.27 -17.56 6.04
N PHE A 96 0.30 -17.96 6.83
CA PHE A 96 0.40 -19.11 7.72
C PHE A 96 0.70 -20.40 6.97
N ARG A 97 1.66 -21.12 7.50
CA ARG A 97 2.13 -22.38 6.96
C ARG A 97 1.91 -23.50 7.97
N TRP A 98 1.60 -24.67 7.46
CA TRP A 98 1.42 -25.84 8.28
C TRP A 98 2.72 -26.17 9.04
N HIS A 99 2.63 -26.45 10.34
CA HIS A 99 3.77 -26.76 11.23
C HIS A 99 4.85 -25.68 11.35
N ARG A 100 4.54 -24.42 11.06
CA ARG A 100 5.46 -23.30 11.23
C ARG A 100 4.88 -22.28 12.21
N ASP A 101 5.71 -21.79 13.13
CA ASP A 101 5.32 -20.77 14.10
C ASP A 101 5.51 -19.35 13.58
N GLY A 102 6.27 -19.20 12.52
CA GLY A 102 6.56 -17.95 11.88
C GLY A 102 7.47 -18.11 10.67
N GLY A 103 7.81 -17.01 10.06
CA GLY A 103 8.68 -16.98 8.91
C GLY A 103 8.82 -15.60 8.32
N GLU A 104 9.48 -15.51 7.19
CA GLU A 104 9.68 -14.30 6.44
C GLU A 104 9.13 -14.44 5.03
N VAL A 105 8.42 -13.40 4.60
CA VAL A 105 7.86 -13.30 3.26
C VAL A 105 8.62 -12.25 2.49
N LEU A 106 9.09 -12.61 1.30
CA LEU A 106 9.61 -11.68 0.30
C LEU A 106 8.50 -11.35 -0.69
N VAL A 107 8.28 -10.08 -0.93
CA VAL A 107 7.35 -9.61 -1.95
C VAL A 107 8.06 -8.66 -2.89
N ALA A 108 7.83 -8.82 -4.19
CA ALA A 108 8.38 -7.95 -5.22
C ALA A 108 7.30 -7.62 -6.25
N VAL A 109 7.30 -6.36 -6.68
CA VAL A 109 6.40 -5.88 -7.74
C VAL A 109 7.25 -5.12 -8.75
N GLU A 110 7.07 -5.44 -10.02
CA GLU A 110 7.77 -4.76 -11.11
C GLU A 110 6.81 -4.34 -12.21
N SER A 111 7.12 -3.23 -12.84
CA SER A 111 6.52 -2.75 -14.08
C SER A 111 7.62 -2.18 -14.97
N ALA A 112 7.26 -1.65 -16.13
CA ALA A 112 8.25 -0.96 -16.99
C ALA A 112 8.89 0.25 -16.31
N ARG A 113 8.25 0.83 -15.29
CA ARG A 113 8.73 2.01 -14.56
C ARG A 113 9.68 1.73 -13.43
N CYS A 114 9.51 0.58 -12.77
CA CYS A 114 10.18 0.32 -11.50
C CYS A 114 10.21 -1.16 -11.13
N SER A 115 11.09 -1.47 -10.20
CA SER A 115 11.15 -2.77 -9.55
C SER A 115 11.36 -2.52 -8.06
N VAL A 116 10.40 -2.90 -7.24
CA VAL A 116 10.41 -2.65 -5.81
C VAL A 116 10.14 -3.93 -5.03
N SER A 117 10.90 -4.16 -3.97
CA SER A 117 10.75 -5.36 -3.14
C SER A 117 10.96 -5.05 -1.66
N THR A 118 10.35 -5.85 -0.83
CA THR A 118 10.53 -5.79 0.63
C THR A 118 10.28 -7.15 1.25
N THR A 119 10.64 -7.28 2.51
CA THR A 119 10.36 -8.47 3.32
C THR A 119 9.57 -8.09 4.56
N PHE A 120 8.76 -9.01 5.04
CA PHE A 120 8.11 -8.88 6.33
C PHE A 120 8.06 -10.23 7.05
N ALA A 121 8.13 -10.17 8.38
CA ALA A 121 8.03 -11.34 9.23
C ALA A 121 6.59 -11.58 9.66
N TRP A 122 6.23 -12.85 9.81
CA TRP A 122 4.95 -13.24 10.37
C TRP A 122 5.13 -14.21 11.53
N LYS A 123 4.20 -14.18 12.47
CA LYS A 123 4.10 -15.14 13.56
C LYS A 123 2.72 -15.75 13.58
N ARG A 124 2.65 -17.03 13.91
CA ARG A 124 1.37 -17.65 14.17
C ARG A 124 0.75 -17.07 15.43
N VAL A 125 -0.47 -16.58 15.30
CA VAL A 125 -1.24 -16.11 16.45
C VAL A 125 -1.90 -17.33 17.10
N GLU A 126 -1.52 -17.63 18.34
CA GLU A 126 -2.20 -18.66 19.13
C GLU A 126 -3.59 -18.15 19.51
N VAL A 127 -4.61 -18.88 19.08
CA VAL A 127 -5.96 -18.67 19.57
C VAL A 127 -6.06 -19.40 20.89
N VAL A 128 -6.00 -18.64 22.00
CA VAL A 128 -6.27 -19.20 23.31
C VAL A 128 -7.79 -19.39 23.41
N VAL A 129 -8.21 -20.63 23.30
CA VAL A 129 -9.61 -21.00 23.53
C VAL A 129 -9.77 -21.18 25.04
N HIS A 130 -10.51 -20.28 25.66
CA HIS A 130 -10.92 -20.39 27.05
C HIS A 130 -12.20 -21.22 27.18
#